data_39c810b09daa90b904d220a52444b3bf
#
_entry.id   39c810b09daa90b904d220a52444b3bf
#
_cell.length_a   1.000
_cell.length_b   1.000
_cell.length_c   1.000
_cell.angle_alpha   90.00
_cell.angle_beta   90.00
_cell.angle_gamma   90.00
#
_symmetry.space_group_name_H-M   'P 1'
#
loop_
_entity.id
_entity.type
_entity.pdbx_description
1 polymer ?
#
loop_
_entity_poly.entity_id
_entity_poly.type
_entity_poly.pdbx_seq_one_letter_code
_entity_poly.pdbx_strand_id
1 'polypeptide(L)'
;NGLISLQQFCAKEGIGTSAALNEGIVTFKKDSSTYTIAQAVAKMKPRRVVIMLGTNDTGMSVDEIIKNYTALVQAIQESYPYTDIIVNTVPPVPANHANYPHMDQTKIDDFNMALLSMCEQMGLKFLNSAEALKDANGYGREDYYQTGDIHLKPVGLKAMLSYLRTHAYQTG
;
A
#
# COMPACT_ATOMS: atom_id res chain seq x y z
N ASN A 1 -15.93 7.67 -1.15
CA ASN A 1 -16.26 7.76 0.29
C ASN A 1 -16.09 9.17 0.88
N GLY A 2 -15.67 10.17 0.10
CA GLY A 2 -15.47 11.56 0.55
C GLY A 2 -14.35 11.78 1.58
N LEU A 3 -13.54 10.75 1.88
CA LEU A 3 -12.47 10.81 2.87
C LEU A 3 -11.17 11.39 2.31
N ILE A 4 -10.91 11.17 1.03
CA ILE A 4 -9.81 11.75 0.27
C ILE A 4 -10.30 12.12 -1.13
N SER A 5 -9.68 13.11 -1.75
CA SER A 5 -10.02 13.49 -3.12
C SER A 5 -9.36 12.55 -4.13
N LEU A 6 -9.96 12.39 -5.30
CA LEU A 6 -9.39 11.60 -6.41
C LEU A 6 -8.01 12.12 -6.85
N GLN A 7 -7.73 13.39 -6.63
CA GLN A 7 -6.43 14.01 -6.94
C GLN A 7 -5.30 13.60 -5.98
N GLN A 8 -5.65 12.96 -4.85
CA GLN A 8 -4.70 12.47 -3.86
C GLN A 8 -4.45 10.96 -3.98
N PHE A 9 -4.95 10.34 -5.05
CA PHE A 9 -5.04 8.90 -5.17
C PHE A 9 -4.41 8.42 -6.49
N CYS A 10 -3.47 7.48 -6.40
CA CYS A 10 -2.93 6.74 -7.53
C CYS A 10 -3.18 5.26 -7.27
N ALA A 11 -4.24 4.72 -7.84
CA ALA A 11 -4.60 3.32 -7.64
C ALA A 11 -5.17 2.71 -8.90
N LYS A 12 -4.94 1.42 -9.07
CA LYS A 12 -5.50 0.58 -10.13
C LYS A 12 -5.89 -0.76 -9.52
N GLU A 13 -7.03 -1.28 -9.91
CA GLU A 13 -7.47 -2.62 -9.50
C GLU A 13 -6.46 -3.67 -9.97
N GLY A 14 -6.15 -4.64 -9.11
CA GLY A 14 -5.24 -5.72 -9.40
C GLY A 14 -3.77 -5.34 -9.54
N ILE A 15 -3.38 -4.10 -9.17
CA ILE A 15 -2.00 -3.67 -9.31
C ILE A 15 -1.07 -4.39 -8.33
N GLY A 16 0.03 -4.92 -8.86
CA GLY A 16 1.16 -5.44 -8.09
C GLY A 16 2.37 -4.50 -8.15
N THR A 17 3.44 -4.87 -7.48
CA THR A 17 4.67 -4.06 -7.36
C THR A 17 5.37 -3.86 -8.71
N SER A 18 5.39 -4.87 -9.57
CA SER A 18 6.00 -4.77 -10.91
C SER A 18 5.25 -3.78 -11.80
N ALA A 19 3.92 -3.84 -11.82
CA ALA A 19 3.09 -2.92 -12.59
C ALA A 19 3.19 -1.48 -12.04
N ALA A 20 3.22 -1.32 -10.72
CA ALA A 20 3.41 -0.03 -10.07
C ALA A 20 4.73 0.64 -10.45
N LEU A 21 5.79 -0.15 -10.66
CA LEU A 21 7.09 0.34 -11.10
C LEU A 21 7.10 0.72 -12.59
N ASN A 22 6.52 -0.12 -13.45
CA ASN A 22 6.81 -0.12 -14.90
C ASN A 22 5.66 0.41 -15.76
N GLU A 23 4.42 0.37 -15.26
CA GLU A 23 3.25 0.72 -16.07
C GLU A 23 2.79 2.16 -15.85
N GLY A 24 2.34 2.80 -16.93
CA GLY A 24 1.60 4.04 -16.86
C GLY A 24 0.18 3.79 -16.36
N ILE A 25 -0.11 4.20 -15.13
CA ILE A 25 -1.41 3.97 -14.48
C ILE A 25 -2.13 5.26 -14.06
N VAL A 26 -1.46 6.39 -14.15
CA VAL A 26 -1.98 7.69 -13.70
C VAL A 26 -2.27 8.58 -14.89
N THR A 27 -3.51 9.07 -14.98
CA THR A 27 -3.94 10.04 -16.00
C THR A 27 -4.43 11.31 -15.32
N PHE A 28 -3.96 12.46 -15.77
CA PHE A 28 -4.42 13.75 -15.29
C PHE A 28 -5.56 14.29 -16.16
N LYS A 29 -6.55 14.96 -15.57
CA LYS A 29 -7.75 15.46 -16.28
C LYS A 29 -7.45 16.37 -17.49
N LYS A 30 -6.32 17.07 -17.47
CA LYS A 30 -5.93 18.03 -18.52
C LYS A 30 -4.87 17.48 -19.46
N ASP A 31 -4.52 16.22 -19.33
CA ASP A 31 -3.44 15.58 -20.06
C ASP A 31 -3.91 14.18 -20.47
N SER A 32 -3.84 13.87 -21.74
CA SER A 32 -4.25 12.58 -22.30
C SER A 32 -3.17 11.48 -22.12
N SER A 33 -1.98 11.84 -21.64
CA SER A 33 -0.87 10.91 -21.44
C SER A 33 -1.07 10.13 -20.14
N THR A 34 -0.56 8.91 -20.12
CA THR A 34 -0.46 8.09 -18.90
C THR A 34 0.94 8.17 -18.31
N TYR A 35 1.03 8.18 -17.00
CA TYR A 35 2.26 8.32 -16.23
C TYR A 35 2.46 7.11 -15.32
N THR A 36 3.72 6.70 -15.14
CA THR A 36 4.08 5.80 -14.04
C THR A 36 3.87 6.51 -12.70
N ILE A 37 3.86 5.77 -11.59
CA ILE A 37 3.74 6.37 -10.25
C ILE A 37 4.88 7.37 -10.00
N ALA A 38 6.13 7.01 -10.34
CA ALA A 38 7.28 7.90 -10.17
C ALA A 38 7.14 9.20 -10.97
N GLN A 39 6.69 9.11 -12.23
CA GLN A 39 6.43 10.28 -13.08
C GLN A 39 5.30 11.15 -12.52
N ALA A 40 4.23 10.51 -12.02
CA ALA A 40 3.11 11.21 -11.41
C ALA A 40 3.55 11.96 -10.14
N VAL A 41 4.39 11.37 -9.32
CA VAL A 41 4.96 12.02 -8.12
C VAL A 41 5.78 13.25 -8.52
N ALA A 42 6.63 13.15 -9.54
CA ALA A 42 7.40 14.29 -10.04
C ALA A 42 6.49 15.43 -10.55
N LYS A 43 5.36 15.09 -11.17
CA LYS A 43 4.37 16.05 -11.67
C LYS A 43 3.55 16.69 -10.54
N MET A 44 3.12 15.91 -9.57
CA MET A 44 2.27 16.35 -8.46
C MET A 44 3.05 17.04 -7.35
N LYS A 45 4.34 16.71 -7.18
CA LYS A 45 5.23 17.24 -6.15
C LYS A 45 4.62 17.16 -4.74
N PRO A 46 4.14 16.01 -4.31
CA PRO A 46 3.49 15.88 -3.02
C PRO A 46 4.53 15.99 -1.89
N ARG A 47 4.10 16.53 -0.75
CA ARG A 47 4.94 16.54 0.45
C ARG A 47 5.16 15.13 0.99
N ARG A 48 4.16 14.26 0.86
CA ARG A 48 4.20 12.87 1.31
C ARG A 48 3.57 11.93 0.29
N VAL A 49 4.16 10.75 0.19
CA VAL A 49 3.62 9.60 -0.56
C VAL A 49 3.47 8.44 0.40
N VAL A 50 2.26 7.92 0.51
CA VAL A 50 1.99 6.67 1.24
C VAL A 50 1.83 5.56 0.22
N ILE A 51 2.66 4.52 0.33
CA ILE A 51 2.63 3.36 -0.56
C ILE A 51 2.02 2.18 0.18
N MET A 52 1.01 1.56 -0.41
CA MET A 52 0.38 0.34 0.08
C MET A 52 0.20 -0.61 -1.09
N LEU A 53 1.11 -1.55 -1.24
CA LEU A 53 1.15 -2.56 -2.29
C LEU A 53 1.54 -3.92 -1.70
N GLY A 54 1.19 -5.00 -2.39
CA GLY A 54 1.58 -6.36 -2.04
C GLY A 54 0.44 -7.37 -1.98
N THR A 55 -0.81 -6.92 -1.82
CA THR A 55 -1.98 -7.82 -1.79
C THR A 55 -2.06 -8.69 -3.06
N ASN A 56 -1.73 -8.13 -4.21
CA ASN A 56 -1.77 -8.85 -5.50
C ASN A 56 -0.47 -9.60 -5.82
N ASP A 57 0.52 -9.57 -4.95
CA ASP A 57 1.83 -10.19 -5.14
C ASP A 57 2.05 -11.43 -4.27
N THR A 58 1.01 -11.94 -3.61
CA THR A 58 1.12 -13.07 -2.67
C THR A 58 1.56 -14.38 -3.34
N GLY A 59 1.51 -14.48 -4.67
CA GLY A 59 2.08 -15.56 -5.46
C GLY A 59 3.60 -15.46 -5.69
N MET A 60 4.21 -14.31 -5.43
CA MET A 60 5.65 -14.06 -5.62
C MET A 60 6.43 -14.42 -4.35
N SER A 61 7.74 -14.60 -4.49
CA SER A 61 8.61 -14.71 -3.32
C SER A 61 8.73 -13.36 -2.59
N VAL A 62 9.05 -13.40 -1.29
CA VAL A 62 9.30 -12.18 -0.50
C VAL A 62 10.44 -11.36 -1.11
N ASP A 63 11.52 -12.01 -1.54
CA ASP A 63 12.67 -11.35 -2.15
C ASP A 63 12.31 -10.60 -3.44
N GLU A 64 11.49 -11.19 -4.30
CA GLU A 64 11.02 -10.54 -5.53
C GLU A 64 10.18 -9.31 -5.23
N ILE A 65 9.28 -9.39 -4.26
CA ILE A 65 8.44 -8.25 -3.86
C ILE A 65 9.30 -7.13 -3.31
N ILE A 66 10.24 -7.45 -2.43
CA ILE A 66 11.16 -6.46 -1.85
C ILE A 66 12.03 -5.84 -2.92
N LYS A 67 12.52 -6.60 -3.88
CA LYS A 67 13.27 -6.08 -5.04
C LYS A 67 12.43 -5.06 -5.83
N ASN A 68 11.21 -5.41 -6.18
CA ASN A 68 10.31 -4.53 -6.92
C ASN A 68 9.95 -3.28 -6.11
N TYR A 69 9.68 -3.46 -4.82
CA TYR A 69 9.31 -2.37 -3.92
C TYR A 69 10.46 -1.38 -3.75
N THR A 70 11.68 -1.90 -3.54
CA THR A 70 12.91 -1.09 -3.46
C THR A 70 13.10 -0.27 -4.74
N ALA A 71 12.95 -0.90 -5.90
CA ALA A 71 13.08 -0.22 -7.19
C ALA A 71 12.02 0.88 -7.37
N LEU A 72 10.78 0.65 -6.93
CA LEU A 72 9.71 1.66 -6.95
C LEU A 72 10.06 2.87 -6.06
N VAL A 73 10.51 2.63 -4.85
CA VAL A 73 10.94 3.68 -3.92
C VAL A 73 12.09 4.50 -4.50
N GLN A 74 13.10 3.83 -5.06
CA GLN A 74 14.23 4.50 -5.71
C GLN A 74 13.78 5.34 -6.90
N ALA A 75 12.90 4.82 -7.74
CA ALA A 75 12.35 5.57 -8.89
C ALA A 75 11.60 6.84 -8.43
N ILE A 76 10.84 6.77 -7.33
CA ILE A 76 10.18 7.94 -6.75
C ILE A 76 11.20 8.94 -6.22
N GLN A 77 12.21 8.49 -5.49
CA GLN A 77 13.27 9.34 -4.94
C GLN A 77 14.07 10.05 -6.03
N GLU A 78 14.38 9.36 -7.13
CA GLU A 78 15.08 9.92 -8.28
C GLU A 78 14.22 10.95 -9.02
N SER A 79 12.92 10.70 -9.15
CA SER A 79 12.01 11.61 -9.87
C SER A 79 11.66 12.86 -9.07
N TYR A 80 11.55 12.75 -7.75
CA TYR A 80 11.24 13.85 -6.85
C TYR A 80 11.78 13.61 -5.43
N PRO A 81 13.03 14.04 -5.13
CA PRO A 81 13.72 13.70 -3.87
C PRO A 81 13.17 14.40 -2.63
N TYR A 82 12.27 15.36 -2.78
CA TYR A 82 11.73 16.17 -1.68
C TYR A 82 10.47 15.59 -1.03
N THR A 83 9.96 14.46 -1.51
CA THR A 83 8.79 13.81 -0.90
C THR A 83 9.20 12.89 0.24
N ASP A 84 8.46 12.94 1.34
CA ASP A 84 8.54 11.92 2.39
C ASP A 84 7.84 10.65 1.91
N ILE A 85 8.55 9.54 1.88
CA ILE A 85 7.98 8.24 1.52
C ILE A 85 7.63 7.48 2.79
N ILE A 86 6.38 7.07 2.90
CA ILE A 86 5.85 6.26 3.98
C ILE A 86 5.39 4.92 3.38
N VAL A 87 6.00 3.84 3.81
CA VAL A 87 5.59 2.48 3.43
C VAL A 87 4.58 1.98 4.43
N ASN A 88 3.37 1.70 3.96
CA ASN A 88 2.29 1.16 4.78
C ASN A 88 2.21 -0.35 4.64
N THR A 89 1.87 -1.04 5.71
CA THR A 89 1.68 -2.50 5.70
C THR A 89 0.64 -2.95 4.68
N VAL A 90 0.82 -4.16 4.15
CA VAL A 90 -0.24 -4.86 3.42
C VAL A 90 -1.37 -5.17 4.41
N PRO A 91 -2.64 -4.88 4.06
CA PRO A 91 -3.78 -5.18 4.93
C PRO A 91 -3.88 -6.68 5.24
N PRO A 92 -4.34 -7.05 6.44
CA PRO A 92 -4.62 -8.45 6.77
C PRO A 92 -5.83 -8.95 5.96
N VAL A 93 -5.95 -10.26 5.86
CA VAL A 93 -7.17 -10.90 5.34
C VAL A 93 -8.03 -11.41 6.48
N PRO A 94 -9.36 -11.40 6.37
CA PRO A 94 -10.23 -11.97 7.39
C PRO A 94 -10.08 -13.50 7.42
N ALA A 95 -10.43 -14.14 8.53
CA ALA A 95 -10.40 -15.60 8.64
C ALA A 95 -11.27 -16.26 7.56
N ASN A 96 -12.47 -15.68 7.32
CA ASN A 96 -13.30 -16.07 6.18
C ASN A 96 -12.96 -15.25 4.94
N HIS A 97 -12.11 -15.81 4.08
CA HIS A 97 -11.79 -15.27 2.75
C HIS A 97 -12.00 -16.33 1.66
N ALA A 98 -13.15 -17.01 1.72
CA ALA A 98 -13.47 -18.16 0.85
C ALA A 98 -13.43 -17.83 -0.65
N ASN A 99 -13.68 -16.58 -1.03
CA ASN A 99 -13.59 -16.13 -2.43
C ASN A 99 -12.14 -15.98 -2.92
N TYR A 100 -11.17 -15.97 -2.01
CA TYR A 100 -9.75 -15.82 -2.28
C TYR A 100 -8.93 -16.88 -1.52
N PRO A 101 -9.14 -18.17 -1.79
CA PRO A 101 -8.57 -19.25 -0.99
C PRO A 101 -7.05 -19.38 -1.09
N HIS A 102 -6.43 -18.70 -2.06
CA HIS A 102 -4.98 -18.64 -2.24
C HIS A 102 -4.29 -17.61 -1.33
N MET A 103 -5.06 -16.75 -0.66
CA MET A 103 -4.52 -15.76 0.26
C MET A 103 -4.09 -16.42 1.58
N ASP A 104 -2.94 -16.01 2.07
CA ASP A 104 -2.32 -16.55 3.29
C ASP A 104 -1.87 -15.40 4.20
N GLN A 105 -2.47 -15.33 5.39
CA GLN A 105 -2.14 -14.31 6.39
C GLN A 105 -0.69 -14.41 6.86
N THR A 106 -0.14 -15.63 6.98
CA THR A 106 1.27 -15.82 7.38
C THR A 106 2.20 -15.18 6.35
N LYS A 107 1.93 -15.37 5.07
CA LYS A 107 2.73 -14.77 4.00
C LYS A 107 2.62 -13.24 3.98
N ILE A 108 1.44 -12.69 4.27
CA ILE A 108 1.25 -11.25 4.41
C ILE A 108 2.07 -10.71 5.60
N ASP A 109 2.09 -11.43 6.71
CA ASP A 109 2.89 -11.05 7.88
C ASP A 109 4.40 -11.09 7.56
N ASP A 110 4.87 -12.09 6.82
CA ASP A 110 6.26 -12.19 6.34
C ASP A 110 6.62 -11.01 5.42
N PHE A 111 5.72 -10.62 4.52
CA PHE A 111 5.92 -9.42 3.68
C PHE A 111 6.03 -8.16 4.52
N ASN A 112 5.16 -7.99 5.49
CA ASN A 112 5.17 -6.79 6.33
C ASN A 112 6.45 -6.71 7.17
N MET A 113 6.98 -7.83 7.64
CA MET A 113 8.28 -7.87 8.31
C MET A 113 9.44 -7.54 7.37
N ALA A 114 9.42 -8.03 6.14
CA ALA A 114 10.41 -7.71 5.13
C ALA A 114 10.33 -6.23 4.69
N LEU A 115 9.12 -5.66 4.58
CA LEU A 115 8.94 -4.23 4.33
C LEU A 115 9.49 -3.36 5.46
N LEU A 116 9.31 -3.76 6.71
CA LEU A 116 9.91 -3.08 7.86
C LEU A 116 11.44 -3.07 7.76
N SER A 117 12.05 -4.23 7.50
CA SER A 117 13.51 -4.35 7.34
C SER A 117 14.02 -3.50 6.17
N MET A 118 13.31 -3.48 5.04
CA MET A 118 13.64 -2.63 3.90
C MET A 118 13.61 -1.14 4.30
N CYS A 119 12.59 -0.72 5.03
CA CYS A 119 12.46 0.66 5.49
C CYS A 119 13.60 1.05 6.42
N GLU A 120 13.99 0.18 7.35
CA GLU A 120 15.14 0.40 8.23
C GLU A 120 16.44 0.57 7.43
N GLN A 121 16.69 -0.27 6.45
CA GLN A 121 17.89 -0.21 5.60
C GLN A 121 17.91 1.04 4.72
N MET A 122 16.77 1.50 4.23
CA MET A 122 16.67 2.66 3.33
C MET A 122 16.43 3.99 4.07
N GLY A 123 16.25 3.96 5.38
CA GLY A 123 15.89 5.15 6.17
C GLY A 123 14.52 5.71 5.85
N LEU A 124 13.56 4.85 5.51
CA LEU A 124 12.17 5.21 5.18
C LEU A 124 11.27 5.11 6.41
N LYS A 125 10.16 5.84 6.37
CA LYS A 125 9.10 5.71 7.36
C LYS A 125 8.27 4.47 7.08
N PHE A 126 8.00 3.69 8.13
CA PHE A 126 7.14 2.52 8.08
C PHE A 126 5.87 2.76 8.93
N LEU A 127 4.72 2.37 8.41
CA LEU A 127 3.45 2.54 9.09
C LEU A 127 2.67 1.23 9.14
N ASN A 128 2.37 0.77 10.35
CA ASN A 128 1.65 -0.48 10.59
C ASN A 128 0.13 -0.26 10.70
N SER A 129 -0.52 0.18 9.63
CA SER A 129 -1.99 0.35 9.66
C SER A 129 -2.77 -0.98 9.73
N ALA A 130 -2.13 -2.10 9.44
CA ALA A 130 -2.73 -3.43 9.63
C ALA A 130 -3.16 -3.67 11.09
N GLU A 131 -2.46 -3.08 12.05
CA GLU A 131 -2.82 -3.13 13.48
C GLU A 131 -4.26 -2.67 13.74
N ALA A 132 -4.71 -1.61 13.07
CA ALA A 132 -6.07 -1.10 13.21
C ALA A 132 -7.15 -1.97 12.56
N LEU A 133 -6.75 -2.95 11.74
CA LEU A 133 -7.64 -3.83 10.98
C LEU A 133 -7.69 -5.26 11.53
N LYS A 134 -6.77 -5.64 12.42
CA LYS A 134 -6.66 -6.99 12.95
C LYS A 134 -7.61 -7.24 14.13
N ASP A 135 -8.08 -8.47 14.23
CA ASP A 135 -8.72 -9.03 15.41
C ASP A 135 -7.69 -9.60 16.41
N ALA A 136 -8.18 -10.18 17.50
CA ALA A 136 -7.33 -10.76 18.55
C ALA A 136 -6.53 -12.00 18.07
N ASN A 137 -6.91 -12.62 16.96
CA ASN A 137 -6.26 -13.80 16.40
C ASN A 137 -5.25 -13.44 15.29
N GLY A 138 -5.10 -12.16 14.95
CA GLY A 138 -4.19 -11.68 13.93
C GLY A 138 -4.75 -11.67 12.50
N TYR A 139 -6.02 -12.02 12.32
CA TYR A 139 -6.73 -11.89 11.06
C TYR A 139 -7.42 -10.53 10.95
N GLY A 140 -7.81 -10.16 9.75
CA GLY A 140 -8.66 -8.99 9.55
C GLY A 140 -10.01 -9.17 10.24
N ARG A 141 -10.52 -8.10 10.86
CA ARG A 141 -11.82 -8.10 11.51
C ARG A 141 -12.93 -8.34 10.49
N GLU A 142 -13.73 -9.38 10.68
CA GLU A 142 -14.81 -9.77 9.76
C GLU A 142 -15.81 -8.63 9.46
N ASP A 143 -16.09 -7.78 10.44
CA ASP A 143 -16.99 -6.63 10.28
C ASP A 143 -16.41 -5.52 9.39
N TYR A 144 -15.10 -5.53 9.10
CA TYR A 144 -14.42 -4.55 8.24
C TYR A 144 -14.35 -4.97 6.77
N TYR A 145 -14.64 -6.23 6.46
CA TYR A 145 -14.50 -6.81 5.11
C TYR A 145 -15.84 -7.20 4.50
N GLN A 146 -15.88 -7.27 3.19
CA GLN A 146 -16.97 -7.95 2.48
C GLN A 146 -16.97 -9.43 2.86
N THR A 147 -18.13 -10.03 2.99
CA THR A 147 -18.26 -11.42 3.45
C THR A 147 -17.54 -12.39 2.50
N GLY A 148 -16.63 -13.19 3.04
CA GLY A 148 -15.82 -14.14 2.28
C GLY A 148 -14.78 -13.51 1.37
N ASP A 149 -14.50 -12.22 1.52
CA ASP A 149 -13.72 -11.40 0.61
C ASP A 149 -12.54 -10.75 1.34
N ILE A 150 -11.58 -10.23 0.57
CA ILE A 150 -10.41 -9.50 1.07
C ILE A 150 -10.53 -7.98 0.93
N HIS A 151 -11.64 -7.50 0.37
CA HIS A 151 -11.88 -6.07 0.17
C HIS A 151 -12.57 -5.44 1.38
N LEU A 152 -12.02 -4.30 1.81
CA LEU A 152 -12.54 -3.55 2.95
C LEU A 152 -13.90 -2.90 2.64
N LYS A 153 -14.81 -2.98 3.58
CA LYS A 153 -16.00 -2.13 3.64
C LYS A 153 -15.61 -0.68 3.97
N PRO A 154 -16.50 0.30 3.77
CA PRO A 154 -16.26 1.69 4.16
C PRO A 154 -15.81 1.86 5.62
N VAL A 155 -16.32 1.07 6.56
CA VAL A 155 -15.91 1.10 7.96
C VAL A 155 -14.45 0.70 8.16
N GLY A 156 -13.98 -0.33 7.45
CA GLY A 156 -12.57 -0.75 7.50
C GLY A 156 -11.65 0.27 6.84
N LEU A 157 -12.05 0.81 5.67
CA LEU A 157 -11.31 1.90 5.02
C LEU A 157 -11.20 3.13 5.92
N LYS A 158 -12.27 3.48 6.63
CA LYS A 158 -12.27 4.60 7.58
C LYS A 158 -11.33 4.35 8.75
N ALA A 159 -11.30 3.14 9.30
CA ALA A 159 -10.39 2.76 10.37
C ALA A 159 -8.92 2.88 9.90
N MET A 160 -8.58 2.37 8.72
CA MET A 160 -7.25 2.47 8.14
C MET A 160 -6.84 3.93 7.91
N LEU A 161 -7.70 4.75 7.30
CA LEU A 161 -7.40 6.16 7.04
C LEU A 161 -7.29 6.96 8.33
N SER A 162 -8.05 6.63 9.35
CA SER A 162 -7.93 7.25 10.68
C SER A 162 -6.56 6.93 11.29
N TYR A 163 -6.12 5.68 11.20
CA TYR A 163 -4.78 5.28 11.64
C TYR A 163 -3.68 6.04 10.91
N LEU A 164 -3.76 6.12 9.57
CA LEU A 164 -2.82 6.89 8.75
C LEU A 164 -2.72 8.34 9.22
N ARG A 165 -3.85 8.98 9.49
CA ARG A 165 -3.89 10.40 9.90
C ARG A 165 -3.30 10.64 11.28
N THR A 166 -3.44 9.69 12.19
CA THR A 166 -3.00 9.84 13.58
C THR A 166 -1.57 9.36 13.82
N HIS A 167 -1.02 8.49 12.96
CA HIS A 167 0.30 7.85 13.15
C HIS A 167 1.33 8.24 12.09
N ALA A 168 0.94 8.72 10.91
CA ALA A 168 1.86 9.06 9.83
C ALA A 168 2.83 10.20 10.14
N TYR A 169 2.61 10.93 11.24
CA TYR A 169 3.45 12.04 11.69
C TYR A 169 4.36 11.68 12.86
N GLN A 170 4.20 10.50 13.42
CA GLN A 170 5.07 10.03 14.49
C GLN A 170 6.38 9.54 13.86
N THR A 171 7.32 10.44 13.77
CA THR A 171 8.71 10.11 13.47
C THR A 171 9.44 9.98 14.79
N GLY A 172 9.92 8.78 15.05
CA GLY A 172 10.88 8.57 16.12
C GLY A 172 12.15 9.36 15.85
#